data_999a6d718b1650b5f047f80c118bee4c
#
_entry.id   999a6d718b1650b5f047f80c118bee4c
#
_cell.length_a   1.000
_cell.length_b   1.000
_cell.length_c   1.000
_cell.angle_alpha   90.00
_cell.angle_beta   90.00
_cell.angle_gamma   90.00
#
_symmetry.space_group_name_H-M   'P 1'
#
loop_
_entity.id
_entity.type
_entity.pdbx_description
1 polymer ?
#
loop_
_entity_poly.entity_id
_entity_poly.type
_entity_poly.pdbx_seq_one_letter_code
_entity_poly.pdbx_strand_id
1 'polypeptide(L)'
;MHEIAIPPEIVARVVKRCGTEHPYEDLDPARTAFVVIDMQVGFIDPEIGHAACPMAERIVPAVNRLAAAVRDAGGGVFWVQNTYDASCDTEWSVMRGMATPEARARRGSAMTEGSAGHALWPAMDVRPEDRRVAKRRFSAFIQGSSDIVERLRAEGFDTVLIGGTVTNVCCESSARDAMMMNFRTVMVADANAAMSDAEHNASLAAFWHMFGDVMTVDHVIARLTAERLAGVPST
;
A
#
# COMPACT_ATOMS: atom_id res chain seq x y z
N MET A 1 -9.34 1.40 -13.69
CA MET A 1 -9.05 2.20 -12.48
C MET A 1 -10.37 2.66 -11.89
N HIS A 2 -10.39 2.93 -10.59
CA HIS A 2 -11.54 3.53 -9.92
C HIS A 2 -11.80 4.95 -10.42
N GLU A 3 -13.05 5.37 -10.40
CA GLU A 3 -13.41 6.78 -10.49
C GLU A 3 -13.20 7.41 -9.11
N ILE A 4 -12.20 8.32 -9.01
CA ILE A 4 -11.86 8.97 -7.75
C ILE A 4 -12.79 10.18 -7.56
N ALA A 5 -13.63 10.10 -6.54
CA ALA A 5 -14.63 11.12 -6.22
C ALA A 5 -14.70 11.38 -4.71
N ILE A 6 -13.73 12.14 -4.19
CA ILE A 6 -13.69 12.52 -2.78
C ILE A 6 -14.55 13.77 -2.58
N PRO A 7 -15.47 13.76 -1.60
CA PRO A 7 -16.37 14.90 -1.35
C PRO A 7 -15.58 16.18 -1.04
N PRO A 8 -15.94 17.35 -1.67
CA PRO A 8 -15.23 18.62 -1.46
C PRO A 8 -15.18 19.07 0.01
N GLU A 9 -16.16 18.71 0.81
CA GLU A 9 -16.18 19.02 2.25
C GLU A 9 -15.08 18.27 3.03
N ILE A 10 -14.61 17.12 2.55
CA ILE A 10 -13.46 16.42 3.13
C ILE A 10 -12.19 17.22 2.85
N VAL A 11 -11.98 17.63 1.59
CA VAL A 11 -10.85 18.48 1.19
C VAL A 11 -10.84 19.78 2.00
N ALA A 12 -12.00 20.44 2.14
CA ALA A 12 -12.11 21.67 2.94
C ALA A 12 -11.74 21.46 4.42
N ARG A 13 -12.05 20.29 4.99
CA ARG A 13 -11.64 19.93 6.37
C ARG A 13 -10.13 19.71 6.47
N VAL A 14 -9.51 19.08 5.48
CA VAL A 14 -8.04 18.91 5.41
C VAL A 14 -7.36 20.26 5.37
N VAL A 15 -7.77 21.14 4.44
CA VAL A 15 -7.21 22.51 4.30
C VAL A 15 -7.39 23.30 5.61
N LYS A 16 -8.56 23.23 6.23
CA LYS A 16 -8.79 23.90 7.52
C LYS A 16 -7.86 23.40 8.63
N ARG A 17 -7.54 22.10 8.66
CA ARG A 17 -6.68 21.48 9.67
C ARG A 17 -5.20 21.69 9.42
N CYS A 18 -4.77 21.55 8.16
CA CYS A 18 -3.36 21.49 7.78
C CYS A 18 -2.83 22.81 7.16
N GLY A 19 -3.72 23.73 6.78
CA GLY A 19 -3.34 24.96 6.05
C GLY A 19 -3.11 24.74 4.55
N THR A 20 -3.10 23.50 4.09
CA THR A 20 -2.92 23.10 2.69
C THR A 20 -3.73 21.85 2.39
N GLU A 21 -4.00 21.58 1.11
CA GLU A 21 -4.64 20.35 0.66
C GLU A 21 -3.72 19.13 0.82
N HIS A 22 -2.44 19.30 0.49
CA HIS A 22 -1.44 18.23 0.57
C HIS A 22 -0.35 18.55 1.59
N PRO A 23 -0.51 18.11 2.85
CA PRO A 23 0.47 18.40 3.92
C PRO A 23 1.80 17.67 3.76
N TYR A 24 1.90 16.68 2.90
CA TYR A 24 3.10 15.88 2.67
C TYR A 24 3.62 15.97 1.23
N GLU A 25 3.35 17.07 0.52
CA GLU A 25 3.83 17.23 -0.86
C GLU A 25 5.34 17.53 -0.99
N ASP A 26 6.02 17.86 0.10
CA ASP A 26 7.48 18.01 0.22
C ASP A 26 8.14 16.63 0.41
N LEU A 27 8.13 15.82 -0.63
CA LEU A 27 8.65 14.45 -0.60
C LEU A 27 10.18 14.45 -0.79
N ASP A 28 10.95 14.12 0.28
CA ASP A 28 12.38 13.81 0.13
C ASP A 28 12.52 12.38 -0.46
N PRO A 29 13.02 12.24 -1.70
CA PRO A 29 13.14 10.92 -2.32
C PRO A 29 13.99 9.93 -1.52
N ALA A 30 15.10 10.40 -0.92
CA ALA A 30 16.01 9.53 -0.15
C ALA A 30 15.38 9.02 1.16
N ARG A 31 14.30 9.64 1.61
CA ARG A 31 13.56 9.27 2.83
C ARG A 31 12.17 8.69 2.53
N THR A 32 11.85 8.48 1.24
CA THR A 32 10.54 8.00 0.80
C THR A 32 10.60 6.54 0.34
N ALA A 33 9.70 5.72 0.86
CA ALA A 33 9.51 4.34 0.44
C ALA A 33 8.12 4.12 -0.16
N PHE A 34 8.03 3.42 -1.28
CA PHE A 34 6.78 2.92 -1.83
C PHE A 34 6.50 1.51 -1.32
N VAL A 35 5.46 1.36 -0.53
CA VAL A 35 5.02 0.11 0.09
C VAL A 35 3.83 -0.43 -0.70
N VAL A 36 4.08 -1.47 -1.49
CA VAL A 36 3.10 -2.11 -2.37
C VAL A 36 2.48 -3.29 -1.65
N ILE A 37 1.19 -3.19 -1.33
CA ILE A 37 0.46 -4.15 -0.50
C ILE A 37 -0.24 -5.19 -1.39
N ASP A 38 0.04 -6.47 -1.14
CA ASP A 38 -0.73 -7.63 -1.59
C ASP A 38 -1.01 -7.73 -3.10
N MET A 39 -0.12 -7.21 -3.95
CA MET A 39 -0.23 -7.39 -5.40
C MET A 39 0.19 -8.81 -5.81
N GLN A 40 -0.53 -9.80 -5.26
CA GLN A 40 -0.28 -11.23 -5.39
C GLN A 40 -1.33 -11.89 -6.28
N VAL A 41 -0.98 -13.03 -6.88
CA VAL A 41 -1.89 -13.86 -7.68
C VAL A 41 -3.17 -14.18 -6.88
N GLY A 42 -3.06 -14.47 -5.58
CA GLY A 42 -4.18 -14.78 -4.70
C GLY A 42 -5.21 -13.67 -4.50
N PHE A 43 -4.89 -12.41 -4.87
CA PHE A 43 -5.79 -11.26 -4.84
C PHE A 43 -6.19 -10.78 -6.23
N ILE A 44 -5.58 -11.28 -7.30
CA ILE A 44 -5.82 -10.81 -8.67
C ILE A 44 -6.49 -11.89 -9.52
N ASP A 45 -6.01 -13.12 -9.45
CA ASP A 45 -6.57 -14.24 -10.22
C ASP A 45 -7.82 -14.81 -9.54
N PRO A 46 -9.00 -14.80 -10.20
CA PRO A 46 -10.24 -15.28 -9.60
C PRO A 46 -10.29 -16.82 -9.44
N GLU A 47 -9.49 -17.58 -10.20
CA GLU A 47 -9.49 -19.05 -10.14
C GLU A 47 -8.60 -19.55 -9.00
N ILE A 48 -7.41 -18.99 -8.86
CA ILE A 48 -6.42 -19.35 -7.83
C ILE A 48 -6.70 -18.60 -6.53
N GLY A 49 -7.21 -17.37 -6.64
CA GLY A 49 -7.36 -16.43 -5.55
C GLY A 49 -8.35 -16.84 -4.46
N HIS A 50 -8.12 -16.36 -3.26
CA HIS A 50 -9.04 -16.48 -2.13
C HIS A 50 -9.93 -15.25 -1.93
N ALA A 51 -9.50 -14.09 -2.45
CA ALA A 51 -10.19 -12.80 -2.32
C ALA A 51 -9.86 -11.91 -3.52
N ALA A 52 -10.16 -12.38 -4.74
CA ALA A 52 -9.84 -11.67 -5.97
C ALA A 52 -10.54 -10.31 -6.02
N CYS A 53 -9.76 -9.26 -6.22
CA CYS A 53 -10.21 -7.89 -6.42
C CYS A 53 -10.18 -7.56 -7.92
N PRO A 54 -11.34 -7.38 -8.58
CA PRO A 54 -11.39 -7.18 -10.04
C PRO A 54 -10.64 -5.95 -10.54
N MET A 55 -10.44 -4.96 -9.67
CA MET A 55 -9.73 -3.73 -10.01
C MET A 55 -8.21 -3.82 -9.81
N ALA A 56 -7.71 -4.87 -9.09
CA ALA A 56 -6.29 -4.97 -8.75
C ALA A 56 -5.39 -5.11 -10.00
N GLU A 57 -5.79 -5.86 -11.01
CA GLU A 57 -5.04 -5.95 -12.25
C GLU A 57 -4.97 -4.61 -13.01
N ARG A 58 -6.02 -3.79 -12.92
CA ARG A 58 -6.11 -2.51 -13.62
C ARG A 58 -5.16 -1.44 -13.07
N ILE A 59 -4.71 -1.57 -11.83
CA ILE A 59 -3.74 -0.64 -11.22
C ILE A 59 -2.29 -1.04 -11.48
N VAL A 60 -2.01 -2.22 -12.03
CA VAL A 60 -0.64 -2.70 -12.29
C VAL A 60 0.23 -1.68 -13.05
N PRO A 61 -0.24 -1.04 -14.14
CA PRO A 61 0.57 -0.03 -14.83
C PRO A 61 0.90 1.18 -13.95
N ALA A 62 -0.03 1.63 -13.12
CA ALA A 62 0.15 2.76 -12.21
C ALA A 62 1.16 2.43 -11.10
N VAL A 63 1.04 1.24 -10.50
CA VAL A 63 1.98 0.74 -9.49
C VAL A 63 3.40 0.60 -10.06
N ASN A 64 3.55 0.00 -11.25
CA ASN A 64 4.86 -0.17 -11.90
C ASN A 64 5.50 1.18 -12.23
N ARG A 65 4.72 2.14 -12.74
CA ARG A 65 5.19 3.49 -13.05
C ARG A 65 5.66 4.23 -11.81
N LEU A 66 4.91 4.13 -10.72
CA LEU A 66 5.30 4.76 -9.46
C LEU A 66 6.54 4.09 -8.86
N ALA A 67 6.62 2.75 -8.88
CA ALA A 67 7.79 2.01 -8.40
C ALA A 67 9.06 2.40 -9.16
N ALA A 68 8.97 2.53 -10.49
CA ALA A 68 10.09 3.00 -11.33
C ALA A 68 10.51 4.42 -10.93
N ALA A 69 9.57 5.36 -10.81
CA ALA A 69 9.85 6.75 -10.46
C ALA A 69 10.47 6.89 -9.06
N VAL A 70 10.01 6.12 -8.08
CA VAL A 70 10.58 6.11 -6.72
C VAL A 70 12.02 5.62 -6.74
N ARG A 71 12.33 4.53 -7.47
CA ARG A 71 13.71 4.03 -7.63
C ARG A 71 14.60 5.06 -8.32
N ASP A 72 14.14 5.63 -9.43
CA ASP A 72 14.88 6.63 -10.21
C ASP A 72 15.19 7.89 -9.40
N ALA A 73 14.34 8.22 -8.43
CA ALA A 73 14.54 9.33 -7.51
C ALA A 73 15.47 8.99 -6.32
N GLY A 74 15.81 7.71 -6.10
CA GLY A 74 16.66 7.23 -5.00
C GLY A 74 15.88 6.73 -3.77
N GLY A 75 14.57 6.57 -3.89
CA GLY A 75 13.72 5.99 -2.85
C GLY A 75 13.72 4.46 -2.83
N GLY A 76 12.99 3.88 -1.88
CA GLY A 76 12.88 2.42 -1.69
C GLY A 76 11.56 1.85 -2.19
N VAL A 77 11.57 0.62 -2.71
CA VAL A 77 10.35 -0.12 -3.03
C VAL A 77 10.26 -1.39 -2.19
N PHE A 78 9.10 -1.59 -1.54
CA PHE A 78 8.81 -2.71 -0.65
C PHE A 78 7.56 -3.45 -1.17
N TRP A 79 7.75 -4.71 -1.58
CA TRP A 79 6.67 -5.61 -1.99
C TRP A 79 6.20 -6.40 -0.78
N VAL A 80 5.03 -6.07 -0.27
CA VAL A 80 4.44 -6.72 0.91
C VAL A 80 3.51 -7.83 0.46
N GLN A 81 3.75 -9.05 0.96
CA GLN A 81 2.99 -10.24 0.62
C GLN A 81 2.22 -10.74 1.84
N ASN A 82 0.90 -10.86 1.72
CA ASN A 82 0.11 -11.57 2.72
C ASN A 82 0.54 -13.02 2.74
N THR A 83 0.97 -13.48 3.91
CA THR A 83 1.51 -14.83 4.09
C THR A 83 0.71 -15.54 5.17
N TYR A 84 0.23 -16.73 4.85
CA TYR A 84 -0.44 -17.60 5.80
C TYR A 84 0.53 -18.70 6.28
N ASP A 85 0.60 -18.85 7.58
CA ASP A 85 1.21 -20.00 8.25
C ASP A 85 0.35 -20.45 9.45
N ALA A 86 0.71 -21.55 10.09
CA ALA A 86 -0.06 -22.13 11.19
C ALA A 86 -0.22 -21.19 12.41
N SER A 87 0.70 -20.23 12.61
CA SER A 87 0.60 -19.24 13.68
C SER A 87 -0.59 -18.32 13.51
N CYS A 88 -1.03 -18.07 12.27
CA CYS A 88 -2.21 -17.25 11.97
C CYS A 88 -3.48 -17.82 12.62
N ASP A 89 -3.58 -19.13 12.78
CA ASP A 89 -4.76 -19.78 13.37
C ASP A 89 -4.84 -19.61 14.89
N THR A 90 -3.72 -19.43 15.56
CA THR A 90 -3.63 -19.25 17.02
C THR A 90 -3.52 -17.79 17.42
N GLU A 91 -2.60 -17.06 16.79
CA GLU A 91 -2.31 -15.67 17.12
C GLU A 91 -3.36 -14.69 16.54
N TRP A 92 -4.14 -15.13 15.55
CA TRP A 92 -5.24 -14.37 14.95
C TRP A 92 -6.52 -15.19 14.85
N SER A 93 -6.84 -15.89 15.90
CA SER A 93 -8.00 -16.80 15.99
C SER A 93 -9.34 -16.12 15.69
N VAL A 94 -9.49 -14.83 15.99
CA VAL A 94 -10.69 -14.03 15.67
C VAL A 94 -10.96 -14.04 14.17
N MET A 95 -9.94 -13.79 13.34
CA MET A 95 -10.09 -13.84 11.88
C MET A 95 -10.49 -15.24 11.40
N ARG A 96 -9.93 -16.28 12.02
CA ARG A 96 -10.32 -17.65 11.75
C ARG A 96 -11.79 -17.89 12.07
N GLY A 97 -12.27 -17.36 13.21
CA GLY A 97 -13.67 -17.51 13.64
C GLY A 97 -14.68 -16.83 12.72
N MET A 98 -14.27 -15.81 11.97
CA MET A 98 -15.12 -15.07 11.04
C MET A 98 -15.24 -15.73 9.64
N ALA A 99 -14.53 -16.83 9.38
CA ALA A 99 -14.49 -17.48 8.06
C ALA A 99 -15.07 -18.90 8.13
N THR A 100 -15.74 -19.34 7.05
CA THR A 100 -16.19 -20.74 6.91
C THR A 100 -14.97 -21.66 6.80
N PRO A 101 -15.13 -23.00 7.06
CA PRO A 101 -14.06 -23.96 6.86
C PRO A 101 -13.47 -23.92 5.44
N GLU A 102 -14.33 -23.77 4.42
CA GLU A 102 -13.93 -23.69 3.01
C GLU A 102 -13.12 -22.42 2.71
N ALA A 103 -13.57 -21.27 3.22
CA ALA A 103 -12.84 -20.01 3.04
C ALA A 103 -11.46 -20.04 3.73
N ARG A 104 -11.37 -20.69 4.90
CA ARG A 104 -10.08 -20.92 5.59
C ARG A 104 -9.15 -21.81 4.79
N ALA A 105 -9.66 -22.94 4.29
CA ALA A 105 -8.88 -23.86 3.48
C ALA A 105 -8.38 -23.18 2.19
N ARG A 106 -9.25 -22.43 1.50
CA ARG A 106 -8.90 -21.66 0.31
C ARG A 106 -7.81 -20.60 0.59
N ARG A 107 -7.96 -19.84 1.68
CA ARG A 107 -6.93 -18.88 2.10
C ARG A 107 -5.61 -19.57 2.41
N GLY A 108 -5.63 -20.64 3.19
CA GLY A 108 -4.43 -21.40 3.54
C GLY A 108 -3.70 -21.91 2.29
N SER A 109 -4.41 -22.54 1.36
CA SER A 109 -3.80 -23.06 0.13
C SER A 109 -3.29 -21.98 -0.80
N ALA A 110 -3.99 -20.83 -0.89
CA ALA A 110 -3.60 -19.73 -1.78
C ALA A 110 -2.45 -18.87 -1.22
N MET A 111 -2.37 -18.68 0.10
CA MET A 111 -1.48 -17.68 0.70
C MET A 111 -0.30 -18.26 1.48
N THR A 112 -0.13 -19.58 1.50
CA THR A 112 1.06 -20.23 2.06
C THR A 112 2.28 -19.91 1.18
N GLU A 113 3.41 -19.59 1.79
CA GLU A 113 4.66 -19.32 1.08
C GLU A 113 5.01 -20.46 0.10
N GLY A 114 5.39 -20.08 -1.12
CA GLY A 114 5.67 -21.03 -2.22
C GLY A 114 4.44 -21.50 -3.01
N SER A 115 3.22 -21.19 -2.57
CA SER A 115 2.02 -21.46 -3.38
C SER A 115 1.88 -20.50 -4.57
N ALA A 116 1.14 -20.91 -5.61
CA ALA A 116 0.89 -20.05 -6.77
C ALA A 116 0.20 -18.73 -6.38
N GLY A 117 -0.76 -18.77 -5.46
CA GLY A 117 -1.49 -17.58 -5.01
C GLY A 117 -0.62 -16.62 -4.17
N HIS A 118 0.39 -17.12 -3.47
CA HIS A 118 1.33 -16.30 -2.68
C HIS A 118 2.30 -15.50 -3.57
N ALA A 119 2.59 -15.97 -4.78
CA ALA A 119 3.48 -15.27 -5.69
C ALA A 119 2.98 -13.84 -6.00
N LEU A 120 3.91 -12.90 -6.19
CA LEU A 120 3.56 -11.60 -6.75
C LEU A 120 2.99 -11.77 -8.16
N TRP A 121 2.07 -10.90 -8.54
CA TRP A 121 1.46 -10.92 -9.87
C TRP A 121 2.56 -10.79 -10.95
N PRO A 122 2.58 -11.67 -11.98
CA PRO A 122 3.69 -11.75 -12.93
C PRO A 122 3.96 -10.47 -13.72
N ALA A 123 2.97 -9.58 -13.86
CA ALA A 123 3.13 -8.31 -14.54
C ALA A 123 3.68 -7.18 -13.64
N MET A 124 4.01 -7.46 -12.37
CA MET A 124 4.67 -6.49 -11.50
C MET A 124 6.15 -6.35 -11.87
N ASP A 125 6.63 -5.10 -12.00
CA ASP A 125 8.04 -4.78 -12.27
C ASP A 125 8.87 -4.86 -10.99
N VAL A 126 9.11 -6.08 -10.51
CA VAL A 126 9.93 -6.36 -9.32
C VAL A 126 11.40 -6.42 -9.69
N ARG A 127 12.23 -5.62 -9.03
CA ARG A 127 13.67 -5.55 -9.28
C ARG A 127 14.48 -6.24 -8.16
N PRO A 128 15.73 -6.65 -8.45
CA PRO A 128 16.60 -7.30 -7.45
C PRO A 128 16.89 -6.45 -6.21
N GLU A 129 16.92 -5.13 -6.37
CA GLU A 129 17.14 -4.15 -5.29
C GLU A 129 15.92 -3.92 -4.40
N ASP A 130 14.74 -4.35 -4.82
CA ASP A 130 13.51 -4.19 -4.04
C ASP A 130 13.48 -5.11 -2.82
N ARG A 131 12.75 -4.69 -1.80
CA ARG A 131 12.58 -5.45 -0.56
C ARG A 131 11.29 -6.25 -0.61
N ARG A 132 11.35 -7.50 -0.15
CA ARG A 132 10.16 -8.33 0.04
C ARG A 132 9.87 -8.47 1.53
N VAL A 133 8.60 -8.32 1.91
CA VAL A 133 8.14 -8.37 3.30
C VAL A 133 6.94 -9.31 3.38
N ALA A 134 7.01 -10.32 4.24
CA ALA A 134 5.87 -11.16 4.56
C ALA A 134 5.07 -10.54 5.71
N LYS A 135 3.74 -10.40 5.55
CA LYS A 135 2.84 -9.94 6.61
C LYS A 135 1.78 -10.99 6.94
N ARG A 136 1.37 -11.05 8.21
CA ARG A 136 0.42 -12.04 8.74
C ARG A 136 -0.91 -11.43 9.21
N ARG A 137 -1.10 -10.13 9.09
CA ARG A 137 -2.33 -9.39 9.42
C ARG A 137 -2.79 -8.57 8.23
N PHE A 138 -3.93 -7.88 8.32
CA PHE A 138 -4.31 -6.93 7.29
C PHE A 138 -3.30 -5.81 7.17
N SER A 139 -2.99 -5.14 8.27
CA SER A 139 -1.91 -4.16 8.30
C SER A 139 -0.52 -4.83 8.28
N ALA A 140 0.40 -4.29 7.50
CA ALA A 140 1.81 -4.66 7.56
C ALA A 140 2.53 -4.05 8.78
N PHE A 141 2.02 -2.95 9.33
CA PHE A 141 2.69 -2.16 10.37
C PHE A 141 2.27 -2.51 11.79
N ILE A 142 1.14 -3.22 11.97
CA ILE A 142 0.69 -3.60 13.32
C ILE A 142 1.65 -4.64 13.93
N GLN A 143 1.80 -4.58 15.25
CA GLN A 143 2.62 -5.51 16.02
C GLN A 143 2.34 -6.98 15.65
N GLY A 144 3.39 -7.76 15.44
CA GLY A 144 3.31 -9.19 15.12
C GLY A 144 2.90 -9.50 13.68
N SER A 145 2.75 -8.49 12.80
CA SER A 145 2.41 -8.69 11.40
C SER A 145 3.64 -8.93 10.51
N SER A 146 4.61 -8.05 10.59
CA SER A 146 5.83 -8.09 9.78
C SER A 146 6.96 -7.31 10.46
N ASP A 147 8.13 -7.27 9.83
CA ASP A 147 9.32 -6.51 10.23
C ASP A 147 9.49 -5.19 9.43
N ILE A 148 8.43 -4.71 8.77
CA ILE A 148 8.52 -3.56 7.86
C ILE A 148 8.95 -2.27 8.57
N VAL A 149 8.48 -2.04 9.80
CA VAL A 149 8.80 -0.83 10.57
C VAL A 149 10.30 -0.75 10.87
N GLU A 150 10.88 -1.87 11.31
CA GLU A 150 12.30 -1.99 11.60
C GLU A 150 13.15 -1.77 10.35
N ARG A 151 12.76 -2.38 9.21
CA ARG A 151 13.46 -2.22 7.93
C ARG A 151 13.41 -0.79 7.42
N LEU A 152 12.23 -0.17 7.39
CA LEU A 152 12.07 1.22 6.94
C LEU A 152 12.96 2.16 7.75
N ARG A 153 12.97 2.02 9.09
CA ARG A 153 13.80 2.84 9.98
C ARG A 153 15.29 2.58 9.82
N ALA A 154 15.70 1.33 9.67
CA ALA A 154 17.10 0.96 9.48
C ALA A 154 17.67 1.53 8.17
N GLU A 155 16.84 1.69 7.14
CA GLU A 155 17.21 2.28 5.86
C GLU A 155 16.98 3.81 5.80
N GLY A 156 16.50 4.42 6.88
CA GLY A 156 16.33 5.89 6.99
C GLY A 156 15.04 6.45 6.39
N PHE A 157 14.09 5.59 6.00
CA PHE A 157 12.79 6.02 5.48
C PHE A 157 11.88 6.50 6.62
N ASP A 158 11.26 7.66 6.44
CA ASP A 158 10.25 8.23 7.35
C ASP A 158 8.94 8.59 6.64
N THR A 159 8.93 8.49 5.32
CA THR A 159 7.78 8.77 4.47
C THR A 159 7.41 7.50 3.71
N VAL A 160 6.13 7.11 3.76
CA VAL A 160 5.63 5.92 3.08
C VAL A 160 4.49 6.27 2.13
N LEU A 161 4.62 5.83 0.89
CA LEU A 161 3.58 5.84 -0.11
C LEU A 161 2.92 4.45 -0.08
N ILE A 162 1.60 4.38 0.08
CA ILE A 162 0.87 3.12 0.14
C ILE A 162 0.06 2.92 -1.14
N GLY A 163 0.31 1.80 -1.81
CA GLY A 163 -0.46 1.32 -2.96
C GLY A 163 -0.71 -0.17 -2.88
N GLY A 164 -1.59 -0.70 -3.73
CA GLY A 164 -1.91 -2.13 -3.81
C GLY A 164 -3.38 -2.46 -3.56
N THR A 165 -3.66 -3.60 -2.91
CA THR A 165 -5.02 -4.11 -2.70
C THR A 165 -5.20 -4.75 -1.31
N VAL A 166 -6.38 -4.70 -0.66
CA VAL A 166 -7.60 -3.98 -1.00
C VAL A 166 -7.58 -2.63 -0.29
N THR A 167 -7.98 -1.54 -0.98
CA THR A 167 -7.88 -0.15 -0.48
C THR A 167 -8.41 -0.02 0.95
N ASN A 168 -9.65 -0.43 1.19
CA ASN A 168 -10.38 -0.29 2.45
C ASN A 168 -10.07 -1.40 3.48
N VAL A 169 -9.13 -2.29 3.20
CA VAL A 169 -8.72 -3.37 4.12
C VAL A 169 -7.21 -3.29 4.39
N CYS A 170 -6.39 -3.97 3.58
CA CYS A 170 -4.96 -4.08 3.85
C CYS A 170 -4.22 -2.75 3.67
N CYS A 171 -4.57 -1.97 2.64
CA CYS A 171 -3.91 -0.69 2.37
C CYS A 171 -4.25 0.35 3.45
N GLU A 172 -5.54 0.58 3.72
CA GLU A 172 -5.97 1.54 4.74
C GLU A 172 -5.50 1.15 6.15
N SER A 173 -5.61 -0.14 6.53
CA SER A 173 -5.11 -0.61 7.82
C SER A 173 -3.60 -0.35 7.96
N SER A 174 -2.82 -0.65 6.92
CA SER A 174 -1.38 -0.39 6.90
C SER A 174 -1.07 1.11 6.96
N ALA A 175 -1.81 1.93 6.22
CA ALA A 175 -1.61 3.37 6.19
C ALA A 175 -1.92 4.04 7.55
N ARG A 176 -3.00 3.63 8.22
CA ARG A 176 -3.35 4.13 9.56
C ARG A 176 -2.31 3.76 10.60
N ASP A 177 -1.86 2.51 10.61
CA ASP A 177 -0.84 2.05 11.55
C ASP A 177 0.52 2.69 11.25
N ALA A 178 0.90 2.86 9.98
CA ALA A 178 2.13 3.57 9.59
C ALA A 178 2.14 5.01 10.16
N MET A 179 1.03 5.75 10.00
CA MET A 179 0.91 7.09 10.58
C MET A 179 1.04 7.07 12.11
N MET A 180 0.37 6.13 12.79
CA MET A 180 0.46 6.00 14.25
C MET A 180 1.84 5.53 14.72
N MET A 181 2.62 4.86 13.84
CA MET A 181 4.03 4.53 14.04
C MET A 181 4.98 5.66 13.67
N ASN A 182 4.45 6.87 13.44
CA ASN A 182 5.20 8.11 13.16
C ASN A 182 5.87 8.16 11.77
N PHE A 183 5.25 7.54 10.75
CA PHE A 183 5.62 7.76 9.36
C PHE A 183 4.71 8.82 8.74
N ARG A 184 5.28 9.70 7.92
CA ARG A 184 4.50 10.53 6.98
C ARG A 184 3.89 9.59 5.95
N THR A 185 2.57 9.53 5.89
CA THR A 185 1.89 8.48 5.12
C THR A 185 0.98 9.08 4.05
N VAL A 186 1.17 8.62 2.82
CA VAL A 186 0.38 9.01 1.65
C VAL A 186 -0.29 7.76 1.05
N MET A 187 -1.61 7.73 0.95
CA MET A 187 -2.31 6.75 0.12
C MET A 187 -2.33 7.22 -1.33
N VAL A 188 -1.78 6.43 -2.26
CA VAL A 188 -1.73 6.79 -3.68
C VAL A 188 -3.00 6.31 -4.35
N ALA A 189 -3.92 7.25 -4.62
CA ALA A 189 -5.30 6.95 -4.96
C ALA A 189 -5.45 6.01 -6.17
N ASP A 190 -4.79 6.30 -7.27
CA ASP A 190 -4.85 5.52 -8.52
C ASP A 190 -3.86 4.34 -8.58
N ALA A 191 -3.08 4.12 -7.51
CA ALA A 191 -2.28 2.92 -7.28
C ALA A 191 -2.88 2.00 -6.21
N ASN A 192 -4.12 2.23 -5.77
CA ASN A 192 -4.88 1.39 -4.85
C ASN A 192 -6.14 0.83 -5.53
N ALA A 193 -6.54 -0.39 -5.17
CA ALA A 193 -7.73 -1.05 -5.70
C ALA A 193 -8.63 -1.60 -4.59
N ALA A 194 -9.95 -1.43 -4.75
CA ALA A 194 -11.00 -1.98 -3.90
C ALA A 194 -12.01 -2.79 -4.75
N MET A 195 -13.03 -3.37 -4.11
CA MET A 195 -14.07 -4.11 -4.83
C MET A 195 -15.02 -3.18 -5.59
N SER A 196 -15.19 -1.93 -5.13
CA SER A 196 -16.05 -0.93 -5.75
C SER A 196 -15.49 0.49 -5.58
N ASP A 197 -15.96 1.42 -6.43
CA ASP A 197 -15.64 2.85 -6.32
C ASP A 197 -16.11 3.43 -5.00
N ALA A 198 -17.27 2.99 -4.49
CA ALA A 198 -17.81 3.45 -3.22
C ALA A 198 -16.90 3.08 -2.05
N GLU A 199 -16.42 1.84 -1.96
CA GLU A 199 -15.49 1.40 -0.92
C GLU A 199 -14.14 2.11 -1.02
N HIS A 200 -13.64 2.26 -2.25
CA HIS A 200 -12.39 2.95 -2.53
C HIS A 200 -12.44 4.41 -2.05
N ASN A 201 -13.43 5.17 -2.51
CA ASN A 201 -13.56 6.59 -2.17
C ASN A 201 -13.86 6.82 -0.69
N ALA A 202 -14.69 5.97 -0.05
CA ALA A 202 -14.94 6.06 1.38
C ALA A 202 -13.66 5.88 2.22
N SER A 203 -12.82 4.92 1.84
CA SER A 203 -11.53 4.66 2.48
C SER A 203 -10.58 5.85 2.32
N LEU A 204 -10.39 6.34 1.09
CA LEU A 204 -9.52 7.49 0.83
C LEU A 204 -10.00 8.75 1.57
N ALA A 205 -11.30 9.04 1.55
CA ALA A 205 -11.88 10.18 2.25
C ALA A 205 -11.66 10.10 3.76
N ALA A 206 -11.90 8.93 4.36
CA ALA A 206 -11.70 8.71 5.80
C ALA A 206 -10.23 8.85 6.20
N PHE A 207 -9.31 8.32 5.39
CA PHE A 207 -7.87 8.41 5.63
C PHE A 207 -7.38 9.85 5.51
N TRP A 208 -7.69 10.54 4.41
CA TRP A 208 -7.24 11.91 4.14
C TRP A 208 -7.70 12.89 5.21
N HIS A 209 -8.94 12.71 5.68
CA HIS A 209 -9.50 13.59 6.71
C HIS A 209 -8.63 13.66 7.98
N MET A 210 -7.97 12.57 8.39
CA MET A 210 -7.34 12.55 9.71
C MET A 210 -5.94 11.92 9.76
N PHE A 211 -5.62 10.94 8.91
CA PHE A 211 -4.46 10.07 9.11
C PHE A 211 -3.25 10.40 8.25
N GLY A 212 -3.44 11.05 7.11
CA GLY A 212 -2.33 11.32 6.21
C GLY A 212 -2.75 12.13 5.00
N ASP A 213 -2.08 11.90 3.88
CA ASP A 213 -2.34 12.56 2.62
C ASP A 213 -2.86 11.57 1.56
N VAL A 214 -3.54 12.07 0.54
CA VAL A 214 -4.01 11.31 -0.61
C VAL A 214 -3.57 12.03 -1.87
N MET A 215 -2.75 11.37 -2.69
CA MET A 215 -2.23 11.92 -3.94
C MET A 215 -2.45 10.93 -5.08
N THR A 216 -2.43 11.39 -6.33
CA THR A 216 -2.33 10.53 -7.51
C THR A 216 -0.88 10.15 -7.80
N VAL A 217 -0.67 9.11 -8.62
CA VAL A 217 0.66 8.73 -9.11
C VAL A 217 1.35 9.90 -9.81
N ASP A 218 0.61 10.65 -10.66
CA ASP A 218 1.17 11.82 -11.35
C ASP A 218 1.62 12.91 -10.38
N HIS A 219 0.83 13.16 -9.33
CA HIS A 219 1.18 14.15 -8.32
C HIS A 219 2.46 13.74 -7.57
N VAL A 220 2.54 12.49 -7.09
CA VAL A 220 3.72 11.97 -6.39
C VAL A 220 4.97 12.06 -7.28
N ILE A 221 4.89 11.61 -8.54
CA ILE A 221 6.02 11.66 -9.47
C ILE A 221 6.49 13.10 -9.70
N ALA A 222 5.56 14.05 -9.87
CA ALA A 222 5.92 15.44 -10.04
C ALA A 222 6.69 16.00 -8.82
N ARG A 223 6.29 15.62 -7.59
CA ARG A 223 6.98 16.04 -6.36
C ARG A 223 8.38 15.43 -6.22
N LEU A 224 8.50 14.11 -6.42
CA LEU A 224 9.80 13.44 -6.38
C LEU A 224 10.78 14.01 -7.42
N THR A 225 10.30 14.40 -8.61
CA THR A 225 11.12 14.98 -9.67
C THR A 225 11.56 16.40 -9.33
N ALA A 226 10.68 17.22 -8.76
CA ALA A 226 10.96 18.60 -8.40
C ALA A 226 12.07 18.67 -7.32
N GLU A 227 11.98 17.87 -6.29
CA GLU A 227 12.98 17.80 -5.21
C GLU A 227 14.35 17.30 -5.71
N ARG A 228 14.35 16.30 -6.62
CA ARG A 228 15.58 15.83 -7.25
C ARG A 228 16.30 16.96 -8.03
N LEU A 229 15.56 17.81 -8.74
CA LEU A 229 16.12 18.93 -9.49
C LEU A 229 16.62 20.04 -8.57
N ALA A 230 15.97 20.28 -7.43
CA ALA A 230 16.39 21.27 -6.43
C ALA A 230 17.65 20.83 -5.67
N GLY A 231 17.87 19.52 -5.51
CA GLY A 231 19.04 18.95 -4.81
C GLY A 231 20.31 18.81 -5.68
N VAL A 232 20.25 19.09 -6.98
CA VAL A 232 21.44 19.06 -7.87
C VAL A 232 22.14 20.42 -7.78
N PRO A 233 23.40 20.50 -7.28
CA PRO A 233 24.14 21.77 -7.29
C PRO A 233 24.27 22.28 -8.72
N SER A 234 23.96 23.55 -8.94
CA SER A 234 24.23 24.23 -10.22
C SER A 234 25.75 24.17 -10.48
N THR A 235 26.17 23.42 -11.48
CA THR A 235 27.55 23.33 -11.96
C THR A 235 27.96 24.61 -12.70
#